data_0ee53913ad262119b21a12e9801b26e2
#
_entry.id   0ee53913ad262119b21a12e9801b26e2
#
_cell.length_a   1.000
_cell.length_b   1.000
_cell.length_c   1.000
_cell.angle_alpha   90.00
_cell.angle_beta   90.00
_cell.angle_gamma   90.00
#
_symmetry.space_group_name_H-M   'P 1'
#
loop_
_entity.id
_entity.type
_entity.pdbx_description
1 polymer ?
#
loop_
_entity_poly.entity_id
_entity_poly.type
_entity_poly.pdbx_seq_one_letter_code
_entity_poly.pdbx_strand_id
1 'polypeptide(L)'
;MICRINDFRDKDIVNAADGTRLGLVGDIELDTETAALTAIVIRGRWRWFGLLGREKDIVIPWEEIEVIGEDTILVRRNPDKMLP
;
A
#
# COMPACT_ATOMS: atom_id res chain seq x y z
N MET A 1 -12.47 7.74 14.21
CA MET A 1 -11.56 6.68 14.67
C MET A 1 -10.12 7.16 14.54
N ILE A 2 -9.30 6.88 15.52
CA ILE A 2 -7.88 7.23 15.47
C ILE A 2 -7.10 5.98 15.10
N CYS A 3 -6.18 6.11 14.14
CA CYS A 3 -5.34 5.02 13.69
C CYS A 3 -3.87 5.42 13.87
N ARG A 4 -3.11 4.56 14.50
CA ARG A 4 -1.67 4.77 14.67
C ARG A 4 -0.91 4.12 13.53
N ILE A 5 0.31 4.57 13.29
CA ILE A 5 1.14 4.00 12.21
C ILE A 5 1.29 2.48 12.39
N ASN A 6 1.48 2.03 13.63
CA ASN A 6 1.60 0.60 13.89
C ASN A 6 0.33 -0.18 13.48
N ASP A 7 -0.82 0.46 13.50
CA ASP A 7 -2.09 -0.19 13.13
C ASP A 7 -2.18 -0.47 11.63
N PHE A 8 -1.40 0.24 10.81
CA PHE A 8 -1.37 0.01 9.37
C PHE A 8 -0.67 -1.29 8.98
N ARG A 9 0.27 -1.75 9.79
CA ARG A 9 1.25 -2.77 9.35
C ARG A 9 0.64 -4.08 8.89
N ASP A 10 -0.47 -4.48 9.45
CA ASP A 10 -1.08 -5.78 9.13
C ASP A 10 -2.41 -5.64 8.40
N LYS A 11 -2.72 -4.46 7.91
CA LYS A 11 -3.95 -4.27 7.16
C LYS A 11 -3.78 -4.70 5.72
N ASP A 12 -4.76 -5.42 5.20
CA ASP A 12 -4.80 -5.78 3.79
C ASP A 12 -5.17 -4.57 2.94
N ILE A 13 -4.49 -4.42 1.81
CA ILE A 13 -4.81 -3.38 0.86
C ILE A 13 -5.57 -4.01 -0.29
N VAL A 14 -6.76 -3.49 -0.56
CA VAL A 14 -7.65 -4.00 -1.60
C VAL A 14 -7.99 -2.89 -2.56
N ASN A 15 -7.93 -3.18 -3.85
CA ASN A 15 -8.35 -2.24 -4.87
C ASN A 15 -9.87 -2.27 -4.98
N ALA A 16 -10.53 -1.17 -4.59
CA ALA A 16 -11.99 -1.09 -4.60
C ALA A 16 -12.58 -1.14 -6.00
N ALA A 17 -11.78 -0.85 -7.03
CA ALA A 17 -12.27 -0.86 -8.40
C ALA A 17 -12.57 -2.27 -8.91
N ASP A 18 -11.80 -3.26 -8.48
CA ASP A 18 -11.97 -4.64 -8.97
C ASP A 18 -11.94 -5.70 -7.88
N GLY A 19 -11.77 -5.32 -6.63
CA GLY A 19 -11.71 -6.25 -5.51
C GLY A 19 -10.38 -6.99 -5.37
N THR A 20 -9.37 -6.63 -6.15
CA THR A 20 -8.08 -7.30 -6.11
C THR A 20 -7.33 -6.98 -4.82
N ARG A 21 -6.85 -8.01 -4.14
CA ARG A 21 -5.99 -7.82 -2.98
C ARG A 21 -4.58 -7.50 -3.45
N LEU A 22 -4.05 -6.36 -3.03
CA LEU A 22 -2.72 -5.92 -3.44
C LEU A 22 -1.62 -6.38 -2.51
N GLY A 23 -1.92 -6.59 -1.25
CA GLY A 23 -0.96 -7.05 -0.26
C GLY A 23 -1.12 -6.37 1.08
N LEU A 24 -0.10 -6.49 1.91
CA LEU A 24 -0.06 -5.86 3.24
C LEU A 24 0.76 -4.58 3.19
N VAL A 25 0.42 -3.66 4.09
CA VAL A 25 1.22 -2.44 4.24
C VAL A 25 2.61 -2.82 4.75
N GLY A 26 3.62 -2.49 3.98
CA GLY A 26 5.01 -2.77 4.35
C GLY A 26 5.74 -1.54 4.87
N ASP A 27 5.29 -0.35 4.48
CA ASP A 27 5.94 0.89 4.90
C ASP A 27 5.02 2.08 4.66
N ILE A 28 5.38 3.23 5.17
CA ILE A 28 4.65 4.48 5.01
C ILE A 28 5.64 5.57 4.67
N GLU A 29 5.32 6.38 3.67
CA GLU A 29 6.16 7.51 3.30
C GLU A 29 5.61 8.81 3.86
N LEU A 30 6.51 9.62 4.38
CA LEU A 30 6.22 10.93 4.94
C LEU A 30 7.03 11.99 4.21
N ASP A 31 6.42 13.14 3.98
CA ASP A 31 7.17 14.31 3.54
C ASP A 31 7.66 15.04 4.78
N THR A 32 8.97 15.11 4.96
CA THR A 32 9.55 15.73 6.15
C THR A 32 9.44 17.24 6.17
N GLU A 33 9.23 17.86 5.02
CA GLU A 33 9.07 19.33 4.96
C GLU A 33 7.68 19.76 5.40
N THR A 34 6.66 19.00 5.01
CA THR A 34 5.27 19.31 5.35
C THR A 34 4.76 18.53 6.53
N ALA A 35 5.50 17.52 6.98
CA ALA A 35 5.10 16.58 8.04
C ALA A 35 3.82 15.83 7.71
N ALA A 36 3.55 15.62 6.43
CA ALA A 36 2.34 14.94 5.97
C ALA A 36 2.63 13.55 5.43
N LEU A 37 1.67 12.65 5.55
CA LEU A 37 1.73 11.34 4.92
C LEU A 37 1.58 11.53 3.41
N THR A 38 2.44 10.89 2.63
CA THR A 38 2.40 11.00 1.16
C THR A 38 1.98 9.72 0.47
N ALA A 39 2.27 8.57 1.09
CA ALA A 39 1.96 7.29 0.45
C ALA A 39 2.04 6.14 1.43
N ILE A 40 1.43 5.02 1.07
CA ILE A 40 1.67 3.74 1.71
C ILE A 40 2.40 2.85 0.71
N VAL A 41 3.24 1.96 1.22
CA VAL A 41 4.08 1.11 0.39
C VAL A 41 3.77 -0.35 0.65
N ILE A 42 3.53 -1.10 -0.41
CA ILE A 42 3.40 -2.55 -0.36
C ILE A 42 4.76 -3.12 -0.77
N ARG A 43 5.41 -3.83 0.12
CA ARG A 43 6.72 -4.39 -0.21
C ARG A 43 6.58 -5.52 -1.22
N GLY A 44 7.48 -5.53 -2.18
CA GLY A 44 7.56 -6.60 -3.15
C GLY A 44 7.97 -7.92 -2.49
N ARG A 45 7.52 -9.02 -3.07
CA ARG A 45 7.83 -10.34 -2.56
C ARG A 45 9.17 -10.82 -3.08
N TRP A 46 9.84 -11.67 -2.29
CA TRP A 46 11.01 -12.39 -2.76
C TRP A 46 10.57 -13.46 -3.75
N ARG A 47 11.22 -13.48 -4.91
CA ARG A 47 10.96 -14.50 -5.92
C ARG A 47 11.88 -15.67 -5.72
N TRP A 48 11.33 -16.88 -5.79
CA TRP A 48 12.12 -18.11 -5.75
C TRP A 48 13.13 -18.08 -4.59
N PHE A 49 12.62 -17.77 -3.39
CA PHE A 49 13.45 -17.72 -2.17
C PHE A 49 14.64 -16.77 -2.32
N GLY A 50 14.47 -15.70 -3.10
CA GLY A 50 15.52 -14.69 -3.28
C GLY A 50 16.48 -14.97 -4.42
N LEU A 51 16.35 -16.11 -5.10
CA LEU A 51 17.27 -16.45 -6.20
C LEU A 51 17.10 -15.54 -7.42
N LEU A 52 15.88 -15.11 -7.70
CA LEU A 52 15.57 -14.23 -8.82
C LEU A 52 15.37 -12.78 -8.39
N GLY A 53 15.76 -12.45 -7.15
CA GLY A 53 15.60 -11.11 -6.64
C GLY A 53 14.20 -10.85 -6.11
N ARG A 54 13.95 -9.60 -5.79
CA ARG A 54 12.73 -9.14 -5.15
C ARG A 54 11.86 -8.39 -6.16
N GLU A 55 10.56 -8.61 -6.09
CA GLU A 55 9.62 -7.82 -6.87
C GLU A 55 9.67 -6.37 -6.40
N LYS A 56 9.35 -5.45 -7.31
CA LYS A 56 9.32 -4.03 -6.97
C LYS A 56 8.25 -3.73 -5.95
N ASP A 57 8.54 -2.79 -5.05
CA ASP A 57 7.56 -2.28 -4.12
C ASP A 57 6.47 -1.51 -4.89
N ILE A 58 5.26 -1.56 -4.38
CA ILE A 58 4.14 -0.79 -4.94
C ILE A 58 3.91 0.40 -4.03
N VAL A 59 4.00 1.60 -4.58
CA VAL A 59 3.77 2.84 -3.84
C VAL A 59 2.38 3.36 -4.19
N ILE A 60 1.53 3.51 -3.19
CA ILE A 60 0.17 3.99 -3.35
C ILE A 60 0.06 5.39 -2.76
N PRO A 61 -0.14 6.41 -3.62
CA PRO A 61 -0.29 7.79 -3.14
C PRO A 61 -1.44 7.91 -2.15
N TRP A 62 -1.28 8.79 -1.18
CA TRP A 62 -2.27 9.00 -0.14
C TRP A 62 -3.64 9.38 -0.70
N GLU A 63 -3.67 10.10 -1.82
CA GLU A 63 -4.90 10.53 -2.49
C GLU A 63 -5.73 9.38 -3.04
N GLU A 64 -5.12 8.22 -3.26
CA GLU A 64 -5.81 7.03 -3.77
C GLU A 64 -6.48 6.21 -2.66
N ILE A 65 -6.23 6.54 -1.41
CA ILE A 65 -6.83 5.82 -0.29
C ILE A 65 -8.25 6.34 -0.08
N GLU A 66 -9.23 5.44 -0.18
CA GLU A 66 -10.63 5.80 0.03
C GLU A 66 -11.10 5.58 1.46
N VAL A 67 -10.76 4.42 2.01
CA VAL A 67 -11.23 4.05 3.34
C VAL A 67 -10.13 3.33 4.08
N ILE A 68 -9.93 3.70 5.33
CA ILE A 68 -9.06 2.97 6.24
C ILE A 68 -9.98 2.28 7.25
N GLY A 69 -10.13 0.97 7.08
CA GLY A 69 -10.93 0.16 7.95
C GLY A 69 -10.11 -0.48 9.07
N GLU A 70 -10.75 -1.33 9.84
CA GLU A 70 -10.10 -2.01 10.96
C GLU A 70 -9.03 -2.99 10.48
N ASP A 71 -9.35 -3.80 9.48
CA ASP A 71 -8.44 -4.82 8.96
C ASP A 71 -8.04 -4.60 7.51
N THR A 72 -8.67 -3.63 6.84
CA THR A 72 -8.53 -3.46 5.39
C THR A 72 -8.43 -1.99 5.04
N ILE A 73 -7.59 -1.69 4.05
CA ILE A 73 -7.52 -0.36 3.46
C ILE A 73 -8.01 -0.47 2.03
N LEU A 74 -9.04 0.30 1.69
CA LEU A 74 -9.56 0.35 0.33
C LEU A 74 -8.89 1.49 -0.42
N VAL A 75 -8.32 1.15 -1.56
CA VAL A 75 -7.68 2.13 -2.44
C VAL A 75 -8.35 2.04 -3.80
N ARG A 76 -8.30 3.12 -4.55
CA ARG A 76 -8.84 3.11 -5.91
C ARG A 76 -7.73 3.44 -6.87
N ARG A 77 -7.25 2.42 -7.56
CA ARG A 77 -6.22 2.57 -8.57
C ARG A 77 -6.80 2.30 -9.95
N ASN A 78 -6.41 3.15 -10.89
CA ASN A 78 -6.70 2.91 -12.28
C ASN A 78 -5.86 1.72 -12.74
N PRO A 79 -6.47 0.65 -13.31
CA PRO A 79 -5.71 -0.50 -13.80
C PRO A 79 -4.57 -0.11 -14.74
N ASP A 80 -4.74 0.95 -15.53
CA ASP A 80 -3.70 1.41 -16.45
C ASP A 80 -2.46 1.93 -15.73
N LYS A 81 -2.61 2.41 -14.50
CA LYS A 81 -1.48 2.87 -13.70
C LYS A 81 -0.76 1.74 -12.99
N MET A 82 -1.33 0.56 -12.96
CA MET A 82 -0.73 -0.61 -12.32
C MET A 82 0.17 -1.38 -13.28
N LEU A 83 0.10 -1.07 -14.56
CA LEU A 83 0.94 -1.69 -15.58
C LEU A 83 2.29 -0.98 -15.63
N PRO A 84 3.38 -1.72 -15.87
CA PRO A 84 4.71 -1.13 -15.98
C PRO A 84 4.82 -0.21 -17.20
#